data_c74f9628cc3226d6676c25b4cf24e466
#
_entry.id   c74f9628cc3226d6676c25b4cf24e466
#
_cell.length_a   1.000
_cell.length_b   1.000
_cell.length_c   1.000
_cell.angle_alpha   90.00
_cell.angle_beta   90.00
_cell.angle_gamma   90.00
#
_symmetry.space_group_name_H-M   'P 1'
#
loop_
_entity.id
_entity.type
_entity.pdbx_description
1 polymer ?
#
loop_
_entity_poly.entity_id
_entity_poly.type
_entity_poly.pdbx_seq_one_letter_code
_entity_poly.pdbx_strand_id
1 'polypeptide(L)'
;MIKYPILAIDYGTKNIGLAISDFKGLVAKPLEVLKVRNNNYKKCVEEILKIVECNKVQTILLGKPQIFEISQKKTLEKINAFEKILQEGVKLPIINYDESYSTVTAQDMLLYTRQTSKRRKEKIDSVAAAVFLQEFLNSNT
;
A
#
# COMPACT_ATOMS: atom_id res chain seq x y z
N MET A 1 -8.54 -17.53 8.25
CA MET A 1 -8.35 -16.52 9.32
C MET A 1 -7.17 -15.62 8.98
N ILE A 2 -7.39 -14.30 9.03
CA ILE A 2 -6.34 -13.32 8.73
C ILE A 2 -5.39 -13.21 9.91
N LYS A 3 -4.09 -13.27 9.62
CA LYS A 3 -3.06 -13.14 10.65
C LYS A 3 -2.43 -11.73 10.60
N TYR A 4 -2.13 -11.18 11.74
CA TYR A 4 -1.56 -9.84 11.88
C TYR A 4 -0.11 -9.91 12.34
N PRO A 5 0.73 -8.91 12.07
CA PRO A 5 0.40 -7.65 11.41
C PRO A 5 0.16 -7.79 9.90
N ILE A 6 -0.62 -6.87 9.36
CA ILE A 6 -0.83 -6.72 7.92
C ILE A 6 0.03 -5.58 7.41
N LEU A 7 0.75 -5.79 6.32
CA LEU A 7 1.41 -4.71 5.59
C LEU A 7 0.52 -4.34 4.40
N ALA A 8 0.07 -3.10 4.37
CA ALA A 8 -0.70 -2.57 3.26
C ALA A 8 0.23 -1.89 2.26
N ILE A 9 0.01 -2.16 0.98
CA ILE A 9 0.79 -1.63 -0.13
C ILE A 9 -0.16 -0.89 -1.06
N ASP A 10 0.04 0.42 -1.18
CA ASP A 10 -0.69 1.25 -2.14
C ASP A 10 0.18 1.43 -3.37
N TYR A 11 -0.12 0.65 -4.41
CA TYR A 11 0.68 0.67 -5.62
C TYR A 11 0.48 1.96 -6.41
N GLY A 12 1.60 2.60 -6.77
CA GLY A 12 1.64 3.71 -7.70
C GLY A 12 2.74 3.49 -8.73
N THR A 13 2.64 4.14 -9.88
CA THR A 13 3.63 3.99 -10.95
C THR A 13 4.97 4.66 -10.59
N LYS A 14 4.94 5.68 -9.75
CA LYS A 14 6.15 6.42 -9.33
C LYS A 14 6.48 6.19 -7.86
N ASN A 15 5.46 6.00 -7.04
CA ASN A 15 5.61 5.85 -5.59
C ASN A 15 4.74 4.71 -5.10
N ILE A 16 5.24 3.96 -4.12
CA ILE A 16 4.51 2.89 -3.47
C ILE A 16 4.38 3.27 -1.99
N GLY A 17 3.16 3.49 -1.54
CA GLY A 17 2.88 3.83 -0.15
C GLY A 17 2.73 2.59 0.71
N LEU A 18 3.26 2.62 1.93
CA LEU A 18 3.22 1.49 2.85
C LEU A 18 2.58 1.89 4.17
N ALA A 19 1.80 0.99 4.73
CA ALA A 19 1.22 1.12 6.06
C ALA A 19 1.22 -0.25 6.73
N ILE A 20 1.17 -0.26 8.07
CA ILE A 20 1.23 -1.51 8.83
C ILE A 20 0.19 -1.49 9.94
N SER A 21 -0.39 -2.66 10.24
CA SER A 21 -1.26 -2.81 11.39
C SER A 21 -0.47 -3.23 12.63
N ASP A 22 -1.10 -3.08 13.81
CA ASP A 22 -0.58 -3.67 15.04
C ASP A 22 -0.80 -5.19 15.05
N PHE A 23 -0.29 -5.85 16.05
CA PHE A 23 -0.41 -7.30 16.21
C PHE A 23 -1.85 -7.77 16.48
N LYS A 24 -2.70 -6.88 16.97
CA LYS A 24 -4.11 -7.18 17.25
C LYS A 24 -5.04 -6.87 16.09
N GLY A 25 -4.52 -6.21 15.03
CA GLY A 25 -5.33 -5.84 13.88
C GLY A 25 -6.36 -4.75 14.17
N LEU A 26 -6.05 -3.82 15.06
CA LEU A 26 -6.96 -2.76 15.48
C LEU A 26 -6.65 -1.41 14.82
N VAL A 27 -5.37 -1.08 14.66
CA VAL A 27 -4.93 0.25 14.22
C VAL A 27 -3.98 0.14 13.05
N ALA A 28 -4.18 0.98 12.04
CA ALA A 28 -3.29 1.13 10.90
C ALA A 28 -2.40 2.36 11.10
N LYS A 29 -1.12 2.21 10.74
CA LYS A 29 -0.11 3.26 10.88
C LYS A 29 0.62 3.42 9.55
N PRO A 30 0.75 4.66 9.01
CA PRO A 30 1.58 4.88 7.82
C PRO A 30 3.03 4.56 8.12
N LEU A 31 3.71 3.94 7.16
CA LEU A 31 5.15 3.70 7.25
C LEU A 31 5.88 4.67 6.34
N GLU A 32 6.39 4.18 5.24
CA GLU A 32 7.19 4.96 4.32
C GLU A 32 6.64 4.87 2.90
N VAL A 33 7.17 5.71 2.02
CA VAL A 33 6.87 5.68 0.59
C VAL A 33 8.14 5.24 -0.14
N LEU A 34 8.02 4.20 -0.95
CA LEU A 34 9.11 3.73 -1.79
C LEU A 34 9.01 4.37 -3.18
N LYS A 35 10.11 4.89 -3.68
CA LYS A 35 10.15 5.47 -5.02
C LYS A 35 10.48 4.40 -6.05
N VAL A 36 9.67 4.32 -7.10
CA VAL A 36 9.91 3.43 -8.23
C VAL A 36 10.79 4.16 -9.24
N ARG A 37 12.01 3.70 -9.43
CA ARG A 37 12.95 4.30 -10.39
C ARG A 37 13.15 3.36 -11.57
N ASN A 38 12.93 3.86 -12.77
CA ASN A 38 13.13 3.10 -14.02
C ASN A 38 12.38 1.77 -14.05
N ASN A 39 11.15 1.75 -13.51
CA ASN A 39 10.31 0.55 -13.41
C ASN A 39 11.00 -0.61 -12.67
N ASN A 40 11.91 -0.30 -11.75
CA ASN A 40 12.64 -1.32 -10.99
C ASN A 40 11.82 -1.79 -9.78
N TYR A 41 10.83 -2.62 -10.03
CA TYR A 41 9.95 -3.17 -9.00
C TYR A 41 10.67 -4.19 -8.11
N LYS A 42 11.69 -4.85 -8.65
CA LYS A 42 12.46 -5.83 -7.89
C LYS A 42 13.13 -5.18 -6.68
N LYS A 43 13.68 -3.99 -6.86
CA LYS A 43 14.29 -3.24 -5.75
C LYS A 43 13.26 -2.85 -4.70
N CYS A 44 12.07 -2.44 -5.13
CA CYS A 44 10.97 -2.12 -4.21
C CYS A 44 10.56 -3.36 -3.42
N VAL A 45 10.46 -4.51 -4.06
CA VAL A 45 10.11 -5.76 -3.39
C VAL A 45 11.20 -6.15 -2.37
N GLU A 46 12.47 -5.93 -2.68
CA GLU A 46 13.56 -6.16 -1.73
C GLU A 46 13.40 -5.32 -0.46
N GLU A 47 13.03 -4.05 -0.61
CA GLU A 47 12.75 -3.17 0.54
C GLU A 47 11.52 -3.65 1.32
N ILE A 48 10.49 -4.08 0.62
CA ILE A 48 9.28 -4.63 1.26
C ILE A 48 9.63 -5.88 2.07
N LEU A 49 10.49 -6.76 1.55
CA LEU A 49 10.94 -7.95 2.26
C LEU A 49 11.64 -7.62 3.57
N LYS A 50 12.46 -6.58 3.58
CA LYS A 50 13.13 -6.11 4.81
C LYS A 50 12.10 -5.66 5.84
N ILE A 51 11.09 -4.93 5.41
CA ILE A 51 10.01 -4.46 6.29
C ILE A 51 9.21 -5.64 6.85
N VAL A 52 8.91 -6.62 6.00
CA VAL A 52 8.21 -7.84 6.40
C VAL A 52 8.98 -8.57 7.51
N GLU A 53 10.28 -8.74 7.33
CA GLU A 53 11.11 -9.43 8.32
C GLU A 53 11.23 -8.64 9.62
N CYS A 54 11.51 -7.33 9.53
CA CYS A 54 11.70 -6.48 10.71
C CYS A 54 10.45 -6.35 11.55
N ASN A 55 9.27 -6.38 10.94
CA ASN A 55 7.99 -6.16 11.62
C ASN A 55 7.21 -7.46 11.81
N LYS A 56 7.75 -8.59 11.41
CA LYS A 56 7.09 -9.90 11.51
C LYS A 56 5.70 -9.92 10.87
N VAL A 57 5.61 -9.33 9.69
CA VAL A 57 4.35 -9.23 8.93
C VAL A 57 3.86 -10.63 8.57
N GLN A 58 2.55 -10.87 8.71
CA GLN A 58 1.93 -12.16 8.43
C GLN A 58 1.04 -12.16 7.20
N THR A 59 0.58 -10.99 6.75
CA THR A 59 -0.34 -10.86 5.63
C THR A 59 -0.02 -9.59 4.85
N ILE A 60 -0.18 -9.63 3.53
CA ILE A 60 -0.03 -8.47 2.66
C ILE A 60 -1.42 -8.05 2.17
N LEU A 61 -1.72 -6.76 2.24
CA LEU A 61 -2.92 -6.17 1.66
C LEU A 61 -2.49 -5.27 0.51
N LEU A 62 -2.74 -5.69 -0.72
CA LEU A 62 -2.35 -4.94 -1.91
C LEU A 62 -3.51 -4.12 -2.42
N GLY A 63 -3.40 -2.80 -2.32
CA GLY A 63 -4.38 -1.88 -2.86
C GLY A 63 -4.18 -1.69 -4.35
N LYS A 64 -5.24 -1.90 -5.13
CA LYS A 64 -5.23 -1.71 -6.58
C LYS A 64 -6.25 -0.65 -6.96
N PRO A 65 -5.87 0.32 -7.83
CA PRO A 65 -6.86 1.27 -8.33
C PRO A 65 -7.86 0.57 -9.24
N GLN A 66 -9.10 1.06 -9.25
CA GLN A 66 -10.08 0.60 -10.24
C GLN A 66 -9.71 1.17 -11.60
N ILE A 67 -9.75 0.31 -12.62
CA ILE A 67 -9.40 0.70 -13.97
C ILE A 67 -10.65 0.59 -14.84
N PHE A 68 -11.16 1.76 -15.27
CA PHE A 68 -12.40 1.85 -16.05
C PHE A 68 -12.15 2.16 -17.53
N GLU A 69 -10.96 2.61 -17.89
CA GLU A 69 -10.65 3.08 -19.24
C GLU A 69 -9.53 2.30 -19.89
N ILE A 70 -9.59 2.17 -21.22
CA ILE A 70 -8.55 1.51 -22.02
C ILE A 70 -7.19 2.24 -21.84
N SER A 71 -7.22 3.56 -21.65
CA SER A 71 -6.02 4.35 -21.42
C SER A 71 -5.23 3.93 -20.19
N GLN A 72 -5.87 3.23 -19.26
CA GLN A 72 -5.25 2.74 -18.02
C GLN A 72 -4.68 1.33 -18.14
N LYS A 73 -4.73 0.74 -19.34
CA LYS A 73 -4.24 -0.62 -19.57
C LYS A 73 -2.76 -0.77 -19.21
N LYS A 74 -1.93 0.22 -19.54
CA LYS A 74 -0.51 0.21 -19.20
C LYS A 74 -0.27 0.18 -17.71
N THR A 75 -1.08 0.92 -16.95
CA THR A 75 -1.01 0.92 -15.49
C THR A 75 -1.37 -0.45 -14.94
N LEU A 76 -2.41 -1.09 -15.47
CA LEU A 76 -2.80 -2.43 -15.08
C LEU A 76 -1.67 -3.45 -15.35
N GLU A 77 -1.02 -3.34 -16.49
CA GLU A 77 0.11 -4.22 -16.82
C GLU A 77 1.27 -4.06 -15.82
N LYS A 78 1.56 -2.82 -15.42
CA LYS A 78 2.61 -2.53 -14.43
C LYS A 78 2.25 -3.08 -13.06
N ILE A 79 0.99 -2.94 -12.63
CA ILE A 79 0.51 -3.49 -11.37
C ILE A 79 0.64 -5.02 -11.37
N ASN A 80 0.23 -5.65 -12.45
CA ASN A 80 0.32 -7.10 -12.57
C ASN A 80 1.76 -7.59 -12.55
N ALA A 81 2.68 -6.87 -13.19
CA ALA A 81 4.10 -7.18 -13.15
C ALA A 81 4.66 -7.04 -11.74
N PHE A 82 4.31 -5.98 -11.04
CA PHE A 82 4.72 -5.77 -9.65
C PHE A 82 4.17 -6.89 -8.75
N GLU A 83 2.89 -7.22 -8.88
CA GLU A 83 2.27 -8.27 -8.07
C GLU A 83 2.95 -9.61 -8.28
N LYS A 84 3.32 -9.92 -9.53
CA LYS A 84 4.02 -11.17 -9.83
C LYS A 84 5.38 -11.23 -9.13
N ILE A 85 6.15 -10.15 -9.17
CA ILE A 85 7.45 -10.07 -8.49
C ILE A 85 7.25 -10.19 -6.98
N LEU A 86 6.22 -9.53 -6.45
CA LEU A 86 5.89 -9.59 -5.04
C LEU A 86 5.53 -11.01 -4.61
N GLN A 87 4.70 -11.71 -5.38
CA GLN A 87 4.30 -13.09 -5.09
C GLN A 87 5.51 -14.03 -5.11
N GLU A 88 6.45 -13.83 -6.00
CA GLU A 88 7.66 -14.64 -6.08
C GLU A 88 8.60 -14.39 -4.91
N GLY A 89 8.69 -13.15 -4.42
CA GLY A 89 9.58 -12.76 -3.35
C GLY A 89 9.02 -12.95 -1.94
N VAL A 90 7.72 -12.75 -1.77
CA VAL A 90 7.06 -12.80 -0.46
C VAL A 90 6.18 -14.04 -0.38
N LYS A 91 6.47 -14.92 0.58
CA LYS A 91 5.71 -16.15 0.76
C LYS A 91 4.62 -15.97 1.83
N LEU A 92 3.83 -14.92 1.69
CA LEU A 92 2.73 -14.61 2.59
C LEU A 92 1.44 -14.50 1.78
N PRO A 93 0.27 -14.69 2.42
CA PRO A 93 -1.00 -14.43 1.74
C PRO A 93 -1.08 -12.97 1.28
N ILE A 94 -1.50 -12.77 0.03
CA ILE A 94 -1.71 -11.43 -0.54
C ILE A 94 -3.20 -11.28 -0.81
N ILE A 95 -3.81 -10.28 -0.16
CA ILE A 95 -5.21 -9.95 -0.32
C ILE A 95 -5.29 -8.70 -1.18
N ASN A 96 -6.12 -8.74 -2.23
CA ASN A 96 -6.35 -7.58 -3.08
C ASN A 96 -7.46 -6.71 -2.50
N TYR A 97 -7.27 -5.40 -2.52
CA TYR A 97 -8.22 -4.43 -2.00
C TYR A 97 -8.44 -3.31 -3.02
N ASP A 98 -9.71 -2.93 -3.19
CA ASP A 98 -10.07 -1.82 -4.07
C ASP A 98 -9.98 -0.51 -3.28
N GLU A 99 -9.05 0.38 -3.69
CA GLU A 99 -8.75 1.61 -2.97
C GLU A 99 -9.45 2.85 -3.54
N SER A 100 -10.47 2.69 -4.40
CA SER A 100 -11.07 3.79 -5.16
C SER A 100 -11.62 4.94 -4.30
N TYR A 101 -11.91 4.73 -3.02
CA TYR A 101 -12.45 5.76 -2.13
C TYR A 101 -11.45 6.29 -1.10
N SER A 102 -10.33 5.63 -0.91
CA SER A 102 -9.39 5.93 0.18
C SER A 102 -8.59 7.21 -0.05
N THR A 103 -8.30 7.55 -1.29
CA THR A 103 -7.47 8.72 -1.63
C THR A 103 -8.10 10.03 -1.17
N VAL A 104 -9.41 10.19 -1.33
CA VAL A 104 -10.13 11.39 -0.91
C VAL A 104 -10.01 11.56 0.60
N THR A 105 -10.27 10.49 1.34
CA THR A 105 -10.16 10.51 2.80
C THR A 105 -8.73 10.82 3.27
N ALA A 106 -7.73 10.29 2.57
CA ALA A 106 -6.33 10.56 2.87
C ALA A 106 -5.99 12.04 2.70
N GLN A 107 -6.48 12.66 1.62
CA GLN A 107 -6.29 14.09 1.39
C GLN A 107 -6.94 14.95 2.48
N ASP A 108 -8.15 14.58 2.90
CA ASP A 108 -8.83 15.26 3.99
C ASP A 108 -8.03 15.17 5.29
N MET A 109 -7.49 14.01 5.61
CA MET A 109 -6.64 13.83 6.79
C MET A 109 -5.39 14.69 6.74
N LEU A 110 -4.76 14.81 5.57
CA LEU A 110 -3.55 15.63 5.40
C LEU A 110 -3.83 17.13 5.54
N LEU A 111 -5.02 17.59 5.18
CA LEU A 111 -5.41 18.98 5.37
C LEU A 111 -5.42 19.35 6.86
N TYR A 112 -5.80 18.41 7.73
CA TYR A 112 -5.77 18.63 9.18
C TYR A 112 -4.35 18.76 9.73
N THR A 113 -3.36 18.15 9.11
CA THR A 113 -1.98 18.18 9.59
C THR A 113 -1.22 19.44 9.17
N ARG A 114 -1.79 20.26 8.30
CA ARG A 114 -1.17 21.50 7.78
C ARG A 114 0.23 21.29 7.20
N GLN A 115 0.47 20.16 6.55
CA GLN A 115 1.75 19.88 5.91
C GLN A 115 1.96 20.76 4.67
N THR A 116 3.22 20.99 4.30
CA THR A 116 3.54 21.70 3.07
C THR A 116 3.07 20.87 1.86
N SER A 117 2.82 21.54 0.73
CA SER A 117 2.33 20.85 -0.48
C SER A 117 3.23 19.70 -0.91
N LYS A 118 4.55 19.89 -0.84
CA LYS A 118 5.52 18.86 -1.20
C LYS A 118 5.43 17.65 -0.27
N ARG A 119 5.41 17.91 1.04
CA ARG A 119 5.28 16.85 2.04
C ARG A 119 3.94 16.13 1.94
N ARG A 120 2.86 16.86 1.60
CA ARG A 120 1.56 16.24 1.38
C ARG A 120 1.61 15.23 0.23
N LYS A 121 2.24 15.59 -0.89
CA LYS A 121 2.38 14.66 -2.03
C LYS A 121 3.16 13.41 -1.65
N GLU A 122 4.26 13.57 -0.91
CA GLU A 122 5.07 12.44 -0.49
C GLU A 122 4.35 11.54 0.50
N LYS A 123 3.48 12.09 1.36
CA LYS A 123 2.77 11.33 2.38
C LYS A 123 1.42 10.79 1.93
N ILE A 124 0.83 11.32 0.85
CA ILE A 124 -0.49 10.88 0.38
C ILE A 124 -0.52 9.37 0.18
N ASP A 125 0.50 8.79 -0.45
CA ASP A 125 0.53 7.37 -0.76
C ASP A 125 0.55 6.51 0.51
N SER A 126 1.35 6.88 1.52
CA SER A 126 1.41 6.11 2.77
C SER A 126 0.16 6.33 3.63
N VAL A 127 -0.40 7.55 3.62
CA VAL A 127 -1.65 7.84 4.33
C VAL A 127 -2.81 7.13 3.64
N ALA A 128 -2.84 7.10 2.30
CA ALA A 128 -3.84 6.33 1.57
C ALA A 128 -3.78 4.85 1.94
N ALA A 129 -2.57 4.28 2.02
CA ALA A 129 -2.39 2.89 2.44
C ALA A 129 -2.92 2.68 3.87
N ALA A 130 -2.65 3.60 4.79
CA ALA A 130 -3.15 3.52 6.17
C ALA A 130 -4.67 3.61 6.23
N VAL A 131 -5.27 4.48 5.40
CA VAL A 131 -6.73 4.64 5.38
C VAL A 131 -7.42 3.36 4.91
N PHE A 132 -7.01 2.81 3.78
CA PHE A 132 -7.69 1.59 3.31
C PHE A 132 -7.36 0.39 4.20
N LEU A 133 -6.18 0.35 4.81
CA LEU A 133 -5.87 -0.68 5.79
C LEU A 133 -6.81 -0.58 6.99
N GLN A 134 -7.03 0.63 7.51
CA GLN A 134 -7.95 0.82 8.65
C GLN A 134 -9.37 0.42 8.27
N GLU A 135 -9.82 0.76 7.08
CA GLU A 135 -11.13 0.31 6.59
C GLU A 135 -11.23 -1.21 6.55
N PHE A 136 -10.17 -1.85 6.05
CA PHE A 136 -10.11 -3.31 6.00
C PHE A 136 -10.15 -3.93 7.40
N LEU A 137 -9.39 -3.38 8.35
CA LEU A 137 -9.38 -3.85 9.73
C LEU A 137 -10.76 -3.71 10.37
N ASN A 138 -11.43 -2.58 10.16
CA ASN A 138 -12.76 -2.34 10.70
C ASN A 138 -13.80 -3.32 10.15
N SER A 139 -13.65 -3.72 8.88
CA SER A 139 -14.57 -4.65 8.24
C SER A 139 -14.37 -6.10 8.68
N ASN A 140 -13.21 -6.42 9.25
CA ASN A 140 -12.84 -7.80 9.61
C ASN A 140 -12.74 -8.04 11.12
N THR A 141 -13.28 -7.13 11.90
CA THR A 141 -13.33 -7.30 13.36
C THR A 141 -14.68 -7.81 13.85
#